data_76c654b165faea9c26fca732d4c0ac7f
#
_entry.id   76c654b165faea9c26fca732d4c0ac7f
#
_cell.length_a   1.000
_cell.length_b   1.000
_cell.length_c   1.000
_cell.angle_alpha   90.00
_cell.angle_beta   90.00
_cell.angle_gamma   90.00
#
_symmetry.space_group_name_H-M   'P 1'
#
loop_
_entity.id
_entity.type
_entity.pdbx_description
1 polymer ?
#
loop_
_entity_poly.entity_id
_entity_poly.type
_entity_poly.pdbx_seq_one_letter_code
_entity_poly.pdbx_strand_id
1 'polypeptide(L)'
;TAIRRQRQMCIRDSNKLLPEMKKIFPNSSIKKEIIGEIIGFDRDLESEACEFVSSITGDNSREVVSFGTEAGLFQEIGISTAVCGPGSIEQAHKIDEFIELSEISKCLKFLEGVKEKSIN
;
A
#
# COMPACT_ATOMS: atom_id res chain seq x y z
N THR A 1 -4.25 8.80 1.34
CA THR A 1 -4.31 7.34 1.44
C THR A 1 -5.77 6.86 1.51
N ALA A 2 -6.05 5.60 1.14
CA ALA A 2 -7.40 5.01 1.15
C ALA A 2 -8.06 5.12 2.54
N ILE A 3 -7.32 4.90 3.62
CA ILE A 3 -7.78 5.01 5.01
C ILE A 3 -8.23 6.44 5.34
N ARG A 4 -7.50 7.45 4.87
CA ARG A 4 -7.88 8.85 5.07
C ARG A 4 -9.21 9.17 4.39
N ARG A 5 -9.46 8.61 3.19
CA ARG A 5 -10.76 8.74 2.49
C ARG A 5 -11.90 8.04 3.23
N GLN A 6 -11.70 6.81 3.71
CA GLN A 6 -12.72 6.09 4.48
C GLN A 6 -13.06 6.80 5.80
N ARG A 7 -12.06 7.30 6.55
CA ARG A 7 -12.30 8.12 7.75
C ARG A 7 -13.10 9.39 7.42
N GLN A 8 -12.74 10.08 6.34
CA GLN A 8 -13.48 11.28 5.91
C GLN A 8 -14.92 10.97 5.50
N MET A 9 -15.16 9.84 4.80
CA MET A 9 -16.52 9.39 4.45
C MET A 9 -17.35 9.10 5.71
N CYS A 10 -16.80 8.36 6.67
CA CYS A 10 -17.51 8.05 7.91
C CYS A 10 -17.81 9.30 8.74
N ILE A 11 -16.91 10.29 8.81
CA ILE A 11 -17.12 11.57 9.48
C ILE A 11 -18.24 12.35 8.76
N ARG A 12 -18.21 12.37 7.43
CA ARG A 12 -19.26 13.01 6.62
C ARG A 12 -20.61 12.38 6.86
N ASP A 13 -20.70 11.05 6.86
CA ASP A 13 -21.95 10.33 7.04
C ASP A 13 -22.56 10.60 8.42
N SER A 14 -21.74 10.56 9.48
CA SER A 14 -22.23 10.81 10.84
C SER A 14 -22.55 12.29 11.09
N ASN A 15 -21.75 13.22 10.58
CA ASN A 15 -21.86 14.64 10.95
C ASN A 15 -22.72 15.46 9.98
N LYS A 16 -22.91 14.99 8.74
CA LYS A 16 -23.71 15.71 7.74
C LYS A 16 -24.95 14.93 7.32
N LEU A 17 -24.80 13.69 6.85
CA LEU A 17 -25.92 12.95 6.28
C LEU A 17 -26.94 12.53 7.35
N LEU A 18 -26.51 12.01 8.49
CA LEU A 18 -27.42 11.58 9.53
C LEU A 18 -28.31 12.70 10.08
N PRO A 19 -27.81 13.91 10.36
CA PRO A 19 -28.66 15.04 10.75
C PRO A 19 -29.68 15.42 9.68
N GLU A 20 -29.32 15.39 8.41
CA GLU A 20 -30.24 15.66 7.31
C GLU A 20 -31.32 14.58 7.17
N MET A 21 -30.92 13.31 7.26
CA MET A 21 -31.85 12.18 7.26
C MET A 21 -32.86 12.27 8.40
N LYS A 22 -32.45 12.64 9.60
CA LYS A 22 -33.31 12.78 10.79
C LYS A 22 -34.32 13.90 10.68
N LYS A 23 -34.09 14.93 9.85
CA LYS A 23 -35.08 15.97 9.56
C LYS A 23 -36.28 15.42 8.81
N ILE A 24 -36.06 14.41 7.96
CA ILE A 24 -37.12 13.78 7.15
C ILE A 24 -37.69 12.57 7.87
N PHE A 25 -36.83 11.74 8.45
CA PHE A 25 -37.19 10.53 9.20
C PHE A 25 -36.49 10.55 10.57
N PRO A 26 -37.16 10.98 11.63
CA PRO A 26 -36.55 11.16 12.97
C PRO A 26 -35.88 9.91 13.55
N ASN A 27 -36.36 8.72 13.17
CA ASN A 27 -35.80 7.43 13.63
C ASN A 27 -34.67 6.91 12.77
N SER A 28 -34.16 7.67 11.81
CA SER A 28 -33.01 7.28 10.98
C SER A 28 -31.78 7.08 11.85
N SER A 29 -31.03 6.03 11.55
CA SER A 29 -29.74 5.75 12.18
C SER A 29 -28.71 5.27 11.15
N ILE A 30 -27.46 5.59 11.40
CA ILE A 30 -26.31 5.02 10.70
C ILE A 30 -25.49 4.29 11.73
N LYS A 31 -25.37 2.95 11.62
CA LYS A 31 -24.47 2.15 12.43
C LYS A 31 -23.16 1.98 11.67
N LYS A 32 -22.05 2.20 12.35
CA LYS A 32 -20.71 2.00 11.83
C LYS A 32 -20.05 0.88 12.61
N GLU A 33 -19.56 -0.11 11.90
CA GLU A 33 -18.72 -1.18 12.44
C GLU A 33 -17.37 -1.16 11.71
N ILE A 34 -16.28 -1.13 12.46
CA ILE A 34 -14.92 -1.23 11.91
C ILE A 34 -14.58 -2.71 11.87
N ILE A 35 -14.62 -3.32 10.70
CA ILE A 35 -14.32 -4.74 10.49
C ILE A 35 -12.80 -4.96 10.41
N GLY A 36 -12.05 -3.94 9.96
CA GLY A 36 -10.61 -3.96 9.88
C GLY A 36 -10.03 -2.59 9.58
N GLU A 37 -8.81 -2.37 9.98
CA GLU A 37 -8.04 -1.17 9.68
C GLU A 37 -6.69 -1.58 9.11
N ILE A 38 -6.35 -1.06 7.94
CA ILE A 38 -5.05 -1.29 7.30
C ILE A 38 -4.25 0.00 7.41
N ILE A 39 -3.07 -0.11 8.01
CA ILE A 39 -2.15 1.03 8.15
C ILE A 39 -1.57 1.34 6.78
N GLY A 40 -1.62 2.62 6.41
CA GLY A 40 -1.03 3.08 5.16
C GLY A 40 0.50 3.03 5.24
N PHE A 41 1.12 2.65 4.13
CA PHE A 41 2.56 2.73 3.96
C PHE A 41 2.92 4.15 3.48
N ASP A 42 3.65 4.90 4.30
CA ASP A 42 4.06 6.26 3.97
C ASP A 42 5.35 6.25 3.14
N ARG A 43 5.45 7.23 2.23
CA ARG A 43 6.64 7.42 1.41
C ARG A 43 7.78 7.92 2.28
N ASP A 44 8.77 7.07 2.51
CA ASP A 44 10.05 7.43 3.09
C ASP A 44 11.10 7.50 1.97
N LEU A 45 11.49 8.70 1.60
CA LEU A 45 12.44 8.93 0.50
C LEU A 45 13.89 8.61 0.87
N GLU A 46 14.20 8.60 2.16
CA GLU A 46 15.53 8.34 2.71
C GLU A 46 15.61 6.96 3.37
N SER A 47 14.67 6.07 3.04
CA SER A 47 14.62 4.71 3.57
C SER A 47 15.84 3.90 3.15
N GLU A 48 16.57 3.34 4.11
CA GLU A 48 17.70 2.43 3.89
C GLU A 48 17.28 1.25 3.00
N ALA A 49 16.06 0.74 3.17
CA ALA A 49 15.53 -0.33 2.32
C ALA A 49 15.39 0.11 0.86
N CYS A 50 14.94 1.34 0.61
CA CYS A 50 14.86 1.87 -0.74
C CYS A 50 16.24 2.04 -1.38
N GLU A 51 17.22 2.54 -0.62
CA GLU A 51 18.61 2.66 -1.10
C GLU A 51 19.22 1.29 -1.39
N PHE A 52 18.99 0.32 -0.51
CA PHE A 52 19.45 -1.05 -0.71
C PHE A 52 18.88 -1.65 -1.99
N VAL A 53 17.54 -1.56 -2.21
CA VAL A 53 16.89 -2.03 -3.43
C VAL A 53 17.44 -1.33 -4.66
N SER A 54 17.54 0.00 -4.64
CA SER A 54 18.10 0.79 -5.75
C SER A 54 19.53 0.40 -6.10
N SER A 55 20.34 0.05 -5.09
CA SER A 55 21.72 -0.37 -5.28
C SER A 55 21.87 -1.72 -6.00
N ILE A 56 20.82 -2.53 -6.03
CA ILE A 56 20.79 -3.83 -6.72
C ILE A 56 20.13 -3.70 -8.09
N THR A 57 19.01 -2.99 -8.14
CA THR A 57 18.21 -2.86 -9.37
C THR A 57 18.77 -1.83 -10.33
N GLY A 58 19.50 -0.84 -9.84
CA GLY A 58 19.89 0.36 -10.60
C GLY A 58 18.72 1.34 -10.83
N ASP A 59 17.54 1.03 -10.31
CA ASP A 59 16.34 1.87 -10.44
C ASP A 59 16.17 2.75 -9.20
N ASN A 60 16.13 4.05 -9.42
CA ASN A 60 15.89 5.06 -8.39
C ASN A 60 14.46 5.60 -8.42
N SER A 61 13.58 5.02 -9.25
CA SER A 61 12.17 5.41 -9.25
C SER A 61 11.55 5.03 -7.90
N ARG A 62 10.70 5.92 -7.39
CA ARG A 62 9.99 5.72 -6.12
C ARG A 62 8.55 6.11 -6.34
N GLU A 63 7.73 5.11 -6.62
CA GLU A 63 6.33 5.32 -6.91
C GLU A 63 5.47 5.09 -5.68
N VAL A 64 4.39 5.84 -5.58
CA VAL A 64 3.35 5.61 -4.59
C VAL A 64 2.18 4.94 -5.28
N VAL A 65 1.83 3.78 -4.80
CA VAL A 65 0.74 2.98 -5.33
C VAL A 65 -0.43 2.92 -4.34
N SER A 66 -1.64 2.78 -4.86
CA SER A 66 -2.87 2.80 -4.05
C SER A 66 -3.42 1.41 -3.76
N PHE A 67 -2.55 0.46 -3.44
CA PHE A 67 -2.97 -0.88 -2.98
C PHE A 67 -2.60 -1.11 -1.51
N GLY A 68 -3.24 -2.10 -0.90
CA GLY A 68 -2.94 -2.51 0.47
C GLY A 68 -1.69 -3.39 0.53
N THR A 69 -0.84 -3.15 1.53
CA THR A 69 0.34 -3.96 1.82
C THR A 69 0.60 -3.99 3.32
N GLU A 70 1.22 -5.05 3.80
CA GLU A 70 1.69 -5.17 5.19
C GLU A 70 2.93 -4.31 5.48
N ALA A 71 3.54 -3.71 4.46
CA ALA A 71 4.72 -2.85 4.61
C ALA A 71 4.51 -1.71 5.62
N GLY A 72 3.28 -1.17 5.71
CA GLY A 72 2.94 -0.15 6.71
C GLY A 72 3.06 -0.63 8.15
N LEU A 73 2.86 -1.93 8.43
CA LEU A 73 3.02 -2.50 9.77
C LEU A 73 4.50 -2.54 10.19
N PHE A 74 5.39 -2.90 9.27
CA PHE A 74 6.83 -2.88 9.52
C PHE A 74 7.35 -1.47 9.72
N GLN A 75 6.86 -0.51 8.92
CA GLN A 75 7.23 0.89 9.07
C GLN A 75 6.76 1.47 10.43
N GLU A 76 5.57 1.10 10.91
CA GLU A 76 5.03 1.56 12.19
C GLU A 76 5.93 1.17 13.38
N ILE A 77 6.57 0.01 13.32
CA ILE A 77 7.52 -0.46 14.35
C ILE A 77 8.96 -0.01 14.08
N GLY A 78 9.17 0.92 13.14
CA GLY A 78 10.46 1.52 12.86
C GLY A 78 11.39 0.70 11.97
N ILE A 79 10.87 -0.31 11.27
CA ILE A 79 11.65 -1.09 10.30
C ILE A 79 11.63 -0.38 8.95
N SER A 80 12.81 -0.03 8.44
CA SER A 80 12.96 0.50 7.08
C SER A 80 12.44 -0.52 6.06
N THR A 81 11.51 -0.12 5.24
CA THR A 81 10.75 -1.05 4.39
C THR A 81 10.62 -0.52 2.98
N ALA A 82 10.78 -1.39 1.99
CA ALA A 82 10.51 -1.12 0.59
C ALA A 82 9.68 -2.25 -0.01
N VAL A 83 8.75 -1.93 -0.89
CA VAL A 83 8.01 -2.91 -1.68
C VAL A 83 8.63 -3.00 -3.05
N CYS A 84 9.14 -4.16 -3.41
CA CYS A 84 9.75 -4.43 -4.70
C CYS A 84 9.36 -5.83 -5.15
N GLY A 85 8.98 -5.97 -6.39
CA GLY A 85 8.59 -7.25 -6.98
C GLY A 85 8.58 -7.20 -8.50
N PRO A 86 8.48 -8.37 -9.15
CA PRO A 86 8.44 -8.45 -10.61
C PRO A 86 7.07 -8.06 -11.17
N GLY A 87 7.06 -7.64 -12.43
CA GLY A 87 5.86 -7.32 -13.17
C GLY A 87 5.40 -5.87 -13.05
N SER A 88 4.19 -5.60 -13.49
CA SER A 88 3.59 -4.27 -13.46
C SER A 88 2.33 -4.26 -12.62
N ILE A 89 2.20 -3.25 -11.74
CA ILE A 89 0.98 -3.03 -10.96
C ILE A 89 -0.26 -2.84 -11.84
N GLU A 90 -0.08 -2.44 -13.09
CA GLU A 90 -1.18 -2.30 -14.04
C GLU A 90 -1.85 -3.62 -14.41
N GLN A 91 -1.18 -4.75 -14.18
CA GLN A 91 -1.75 -6.09 -14.42
C GLN A 91 -2.54 -6.60 -13.21
N ALA A 92 -2.30 -6.05 -12.02
CA ALA A 92 -2.93 -6.52 -10.80
C ALA A 92 -4.47 -6.43 -10.88
N HIS A 93 -5.14 -7.52 -10.49
CA HIS A 93 -6.60 -7.65 -10.46
C HIS A 93 -7.30 -7.53 -11.82
N LYS A 94 -6.57 -7.73 -12.92
CA LYS A 94 -7.17 -7.82 -14.25
C LYS A 94 -7.60 -9.26 -14.58
N ILE A 95 -8.56 -9.37 -15.49
CA ILE A 95 -8.88 -10.64 -16.12
C ILE A 95 -7.65 -11.08 -16.93
N ASP A 96 -7.26 -12.34 -16.81
CA ASP A 96 -6.06 -12.91 -17.45
C ASP A 96 -4.76 -12.17 -17.03
N GLU A 97 -4.65 -11.83 -15.74
CA GLU A 97 -3.43 -11.29 -15.16
C GLU A 97 -2.22 -12.14 -15.53
N PHE A 98 -1.17 -11.53 -16.01
CA PHE A 98 0.04 -12.21 -16.47
C PHE A 98 1.31 -11.51 -15.99
N ILE A 99 2.41 -12.24 -16.02
CA ILE A 99 3.75 -11.72 -15.84
C ILE A 99 4.63 -12.17 -16.99
N GLU A 100 5.47 -11.26 -17.47
CA GLU A 100 6.47 -11.57 -18.47
C GLU A 100 7.60 -12.45 -17.89
N LEU A 101 8.05 -13.46 -18.62
CA LEU A 101 9.16 -14.32 -18.20
C LEU A 101 10.46 -13.53 -17.96
N SER A 102 10.64 -12.45 -18.69
CA SER A 102 11.76 -11.51 -18.48
C SER A 102 11.73 -10.88 -17.09
N GLU A 103 10.54 -10.56 -16.55
CA GLU A 103 10.38 -10.00 -15.20
C GLU A 103 10.72 -11.03 -14.12
N ILE A 104 10.34 -12.28 -14.31
CA ILE A 104 10.75 -13.37 -13.43
C ILE A 104 12.27 -13.51 -13.41
N SER A 105 12.92 -13.45 -14.59
CA SER A 105 14.37 -13.51 -14.71
C SER A 105 15.08 -12.34 -14.01
N LYS A 106 14.52 -11.13 -14.10
CA LYS A 106 15.01 -9.94 -13.36
C LYS A 106 14.87 -10.13 -11.85
N CYS A 107 13.72 -10.67 -11.40
CA CYS A 107 13.48 -10.94 -9.99
C CYS A 107 14.49 -11.94 -9.42
N LEU A 108 14.82 -13.00 -10.14
CA LEU A 108 15.85 -13.97 -9.71
C LEU A 108 17.22 -13.29 -9.56
N LYS A 109 17.63 -12.47 -10.51
CA LYS A 109 18.89 -11.69 -10.40
C LYS A 109 18.86 -10.73 -9.22
N PHE A 110 17.72 -10.08 -8.96
CA PHE A 110 17.54 -9.24 -7.79
C PHE A 110 17.75 -10.03 -6.49
N LEU A 111 17.14 -11.21 -6.36
CA LEU A 111 17.30 -12.07 -5.18
C LEU A 111 18.74 -12.57 -5.00
N GLU A 112 19.46 -12.86 -6.08
CA GLU A 112 20.89 -13.15 -6.04
C GLU A 112 21.68 -11.95 -5.48
N GLY A 113 21.40 -10.74 -5.97
CA GLY A 113 22.01 -9.51 -5.47
C GLY A 113 21.71 -9.23 -4.00
N VAL A 114 20.47 -9.48 -3.55
CA VAL A 114 20.09 -9.41 -2.13
C VAL A 114 20.94 -10.38 -1.31
N LYS A 115 21.03 -11.63 -1.72
CA LYS A 115 21.84 -12.65 -1.05
C LYS A 115 23.31 -12.23 -0.93
N GLU A 116 23.91 -11.76 -2.01
CA GLU A 116 25.32 -11.33 -2.02
C GLU A 116 25.59 -10.17 -1.06
N LYS A 117 24.70 -9.18 -1.04
CA LYS A 117 24.83 -8.00 -0.16
C LYS A 117 24.49 -8.26 1.31
N SER A 118 23.72 -9.33 1.60
CA SER A 118 23.36 -9.69 2.98
C SER A 118 24.40 -10.56 3.67
N ILE A 119 25.37 -11.11 2.94
CA ILE A 119 26.42 -12.00 3.49
C ILE A 119 27.73 -11.22 3.77
N ASN A 120 27.86 -10.03 3.23
CA ASN A 120 29.00 -9.13 3.45
C ASN A 120 28.68 -8.07 4.51
#